data_0e7569053c507061f09e1393fd8739e4
#
_entry.id   0e7569053c507061f09e1393fd8739e4
#
_cell.length_a   1.000
_cell.length_b   1.000
_cell.length_c   1.000
_cell.angle_alpha   90.00
_cell.angle_beta   90.00
_cell.angle_gamma   90.00
#
_symmetry.space_group_name_H-M   'P 1'
#
loop_
_entity.id
_entity.type
_entity.pdbx_description
1 polymer ?
#
loop_
_entity_poly.entity_id
_entity_poly.type
_entity_poly.pdbx_seq_one_letter_code
_entity_poly.pdbx_strand_id
1 'polypeptide(L)'
;VNYIEWLRVRNCLRTTAIVLVVFVALAGILRISLSRYMSPQQWAQHIGAEPGTTKTQITLPDGTKRTILDNPNERTHIVIDDRGRAGTHITLTEPSSHEHKNAENVQIGGIHVNESRHGDLSTTTIDTHGAVPMLYFMAIADVVALIIATMLAAPFAREIDGHLEIAFTKPVSRVRYALGVLAADVAGIWVACALAVIACYICELFFGTYRVDFSGINSRAILMGLVMPAAWYALLCAATTWFSRAYGAVLGFAWPVAIVVGVLAVVQASTPLGLMVHDVGWVLSRLDPLTYVKFAGPDANDAMAYMGADFARRFGIEILLFVVYAGLALVRWERVEA
;
A
#
# COMPACT_ATOMS: atom_id res chain seq x y z
N VAL A 1 -9.98 30.07 -0.71
CA VAL A 1 -10.21 28.94 0.21
C VAL A 1 -10.67 29.55 1.51
N ASN A 2 -11.86 29.19 1.99
CA ASN A 2 -12.36 29.67 3.25
C ASN A 2 -11.48 29.14 4.40
N TYR A 3 -11.17 30.00 5.36
CA TYR A 3 -10.35 29.65 6.53
C TYR A 3 -10.92 28.42 7.29
N ILE A 4 -12.23 28.26 7.30
CA ILE A 4 -12.95 27.14 7.93
C ILE A 4 -12.58 25.82 7.25
N GLU A 5 -12.55 25.76 5.92
CA GLU A 5 -12.19 24.57 5.16
C GLU A 5 -10.75 24.13 5.43
N TRP A 6 -9.85 25.11 5.45
CA TRP A 6 -8.47 24.86 5.82
C TRP A 6 -8.33 24.31 7.25
N LEU A 7 -9.10 24.82 8.21
CA LEU A 7 -9.09 24.33 9.59
C LEU A 7 -9.55 22.86 9.66
N ARG A 8 -10.57 22.49 8.88
CA ARG A 8 -11.06 21.11 8.80
C ARG A 8 -9.98 20.15 8.30
N VAL A 9 -9.40 20.46 7.15
CA VAL A 9 -8.31 19.67 6.54
C VAL A 9 -7.12 19.59 7.49
N ARG A 10 -6.73 20.72 8.10
CA ARG A 10 -5.65 20.78 9.09
C ARG A 10 -5.89 19.88 10.29
N ASN A 11 -7.11 19.85 10.81
CA ASN A 11 -7.42 18.98 11.96
C ASN A 11 -7.37 17.51 11.57
N CYS A 12 -7.85 17.14 10.40
CA CYS A 12 -7.74 15.79 9.86
C CYS A 12 -6.26 15.39 9.69
N LEU A 13 -5.45 16.24 9.07
CA LEU A 13 -4.01 16.03 8.90
C LEU A 13 -3.26 15.92 10.22
N ARG A 14 -3.63 16.76 11.22
CA ARG A 14 -3.03 16.69 12.55
C ARG A 14 -3.30 15.35 13.22
N THR A 15 -4.53 14.84 13.13
CA THR A 15 -4.89 13.52 13.67
C THR A 15 -4.09 12.42 12.94
N THR A 16 -4.02 12.50 11.63
CA THR A 16 -3.22 11.57 10.81
C THR A 16 -1.75 11.59 11.21
N ALA A 17 -1.16 12.78 11.36
CA ALA A 17 0.23 12.93 11.76
C ALA A 17 0.48 12.32 13.15
N ILE A 18 -0.44 12.52 14.11
CA ILE A 18 -0.33 11.91 15.46
C ILE A 18 -0.34 10.38 15.35
N VAL A 19 -1.28 9.81 14.59
CA VAL A 19 -1.37 8.35 14.39
C VAL A 19 -0.09 7.80 13.75
N LEU A 20 0.44 8.47 12.73
CA LEU A 20 1.68 8.08 12.07
C LEU A 20 2.90 8.18 12.99
N VAL A 21 2.98 9.21 13.83
CA VAL A 21 4.04 9.34 14.86
C VAL A 21 3.97 8.18 15.85
N VAL A 22 2.77 7.81 16.32
CA VAL A 22 2.58 6.65 17.19
C VAL A 22 3.03 5.36 16.49
N PHE A 23 2.67 5.20 15.22
CA PHE A 23 3.08 4.04 14.42
C PHE A 23 4.60 3.96 14.29
N VAL A 24 5.28 5.06 13.98
CA VAL A 24 6.75 5.14 13.90
C VAL A 24 7.39 4.84 15.27
N ALA A 25 6.82 5.36 16.36
CA ALA A 25 7.32 5.09 17.72
C ALA A 25 7.20 3.59 18.07
N LEU A 26 6.06 2.95 17.72
CA LEU A 26 5.86 1.52 17.91
C LEU A 26 6.85 0.69 17.09
N ALA A 27 7.10 1.06 15.83
CA ALA A 27 8.11 0.42 14.99
C ALA A 27 9.51 0.53 15.62
N GLY A 28 9.87 1.69 16.16
CA GLY A 28 11.14 1.90 16.88
C GLY A 28 11.25 1.02 18.13
N ILE A 29 10.19 0.94 18.93
CA ILE A 29 10.14 0.07 20.12
C ILE A 29 10.28 -1.40 19.69
N LEU A 30 9.54 -1.82 18.67
CA LEU A 30 9.61 -3.17 18.12
C LEU A 30 11.04 -3.48 17.67
N ARG A 31 11.69 -2.56 16.97
CA ARG A 31 13.09 -2.72 16.54
C ARG A 31 14.04 -2.92 17.72
N ILE A 32 13.91 -2.11 18.79
CA ILE A 32 14.73 -2.22 19.99
C ILE A 32 14.48 -3.58 20.67
N SER A 33 13.23 -4.02 20.74
CA SER A 33 12.87 -5.31 21.31
C SER A 33 13.43 -6.48 20.48
N LEU A 34 13.25 -6.44 19.16
CA LEU A 34 13.75 -7.46 18.25
C LEU A 34 15.28 -7.50 18.18
N SER A 35 15.96 -6.36 18.32
CA SER A 35 17.43 -6.32 18.32
C SER A 35 18.06 -7.11 19.48
N ARG A 36 17.29 -7.30 20.56
CA ARG A 36 17.71 -8.14 21.70
C ARG A 36 17.56 -9.63 21.45
N TYR A 37 16.64 -10.03 20.55
CA TYR A 37 16.28 -11.44 20.31
C TYR A 37 16.72 -11.97 18.95
N MET A 38 17.00 -11.08 17.97
CA MET A 38 17.24 -11.46 16.58
C MET A 38 18.48 -10.79 15.96
N SER A 39 19.59 -10.66 16.69
CA SER A 39 20.83 -10.38 15.98
C SER A 39 21.17 -11.59 15.11
N PRO A 40 21.63 -11.41 13.84
CA PRO A 40 22.07 -12.52 13.01
C PRO A 40 23.11 -13.39 13.70
N GLN A 41 23.89 -12.77 14.60
CA GLN A 41 24.88 -13.47 15.43
C GLN A 41 24.22 -14.35 16.52
N GLN A 42 23.11 -13.91 17.13
CA GLN A 42 22.39 -14.72 18.12
C GLN A 42 21.60 -15.83 17.45
N TRP A 43 21.05 -15.59 16.27
CA TRP A 43 20.41 -16.62 15.45
C TRP A 43 21.43 -17.68 15.02
N ALA A 44 22.60 -17.26 14.53
CA ALA A 44 23.72 -18.16 14.26
C ALA A 44 24.24 -18.89 15.50
N GLN A 45 24.19 -18.27 16.70
CA GLN A 45 24.53 -18.93 17.95
C GLN A 45 23.48 -19.97 18.36
N HIS A 46 22.21 -19.72 18.10
CA HIS A 46 21.12 -20.65 18.44
C HIS A 46 21.15 -21.89 17.54
N ILE A 47 21.35 -21.71 16.23
CA ILE A 47 21.53 -22.82 15.28
C ILE A 47 22.87 -23.53 15.52
N GLY A 48 23.93 -22.77 15.83
CA GLY A 48 25.25 -23.32 16.12
C GLY A 48 25.36 -23.99 17.50
N ALA A 49 24.30 -23.96 18.33
CA ALA A 49 24.22 -24.66 19.61
C ALA A 49 23.66 -26.09 19.48
N GLU A 50 23.19 -26.48 18.30
CA GLU A 50 22.74 -27.86 18.08
C GLU A 50 23.92 -28.84 18.08
N PRO A 51 23.76 -30.01 18.74
CA PRO A 51 24.82 -30.99 18.83
C PRO A 51 25.26 -31.47 17.44
N GLY A 52 26.53 -31.25 17.09
CA GLY A 52 27.12 -31.66 15.82
C GLY A 52 27.30 -30.56 14.81
N THR A 53 26.85 -29.30 15.07
CA THR A 53 27.04 -28.19 14.18
C THR A 53 28.45 -27.60 14.29
N THR A 54 29.15 -27.53 13.17
CA THR A 54 30.47 -26.87 13.05
C THR A 54 30.28 -25.43 12.58
N LYS A 55 30.83 -24.47 13.35
CA LYS A 55 30.79 -23.07 13.02
C LYS A 55 32.16 -22.58 12.57
N THR A 56 32.25 -22.07 11.34
CA THR A 56 33.46 -21.44 10.81
C THR A 56 33.16 -19.98 10.46
N GLN A 57 33.99 -19.06 10.93
CA GLN A 57 33.85 -17.64 10.62
C GLN A 57 35.08 -17.13 9.91
N ILE A 58 34.91 -16.52 8.73
CA ILE A 58 35.99 -16.02 7.88
C ILE A 58 35.66 -14.56 7.55
N THR A 59 36.66 -13.69 7.61
CA THR A 59 36.53 -12.32 7.08
C THR A 59 37.19 -12.29 5.70
N LEU A 60 36.38 -11.97 4.69
CA LEU A 60 36.86 -11.84 3.30
C LEU A 60 37.63 -10.54 3.10
N PRO A 61 38.45 -10.44 2.05
CA PRO A 61 39.28 -9.25 1.76
C PRO A 61 38.50 -7.96 1.56
N ASP A 62 37.21 -8.08 1.18
CA ASP A 62 36.27 -6.96 0.99
C ASP A 62 35.61 -6.50 2.30
N GLY A 63 35.98 -7.10 3.44
CA GLY A 63 35.39 -6.80 4.76
C GLY A 63 34.11 -7.56 5.07
N THR A 64 33.62 -8.40 4.16
CA THR A 64 32.43 -9.26 4.40
C THR A 64 32.77 -10.31 5.45
N LYS A 65 31.92 -10.45 6.45
CA LYS A 65 32.03 -11.51 7.44
C LYS A 65 31.18 -12.71 7.00
N ARG A 66 31.86 -13.78 6.60
CA ARG A 66 31.21 -15.04 6.23
C ARG A 66 31.15 -15.98 7.43
N THR A 67 29.94 -16.40 7.80
CA THR A 67 29.73 -17.42 8.81
C THR A 67 29.16 -18.66 8.12
N ILE A 68 29.84 -19.78 8.26
CA ILE A 68 29.44 -21.08 7.72
C ILE A 68 29.03 -21.95 8.91
N LEU A 69 27.80 -22.49 8.85
CA LEU A 69 27.28 -23.44 9.80
C LEU A 69 27.02 -24.74 9.04
N ASP A 70 27.65 -25.82 9.46
CA ASP A 70 27.54 -27.11 8.80
C ASP A 70 27.10 -28.15 9.83
N ASN A 71 25.94 -28.77 9.62
CA ASN A 71 25.41 -29.84 10.40
C ASN A 71 25.35 -31.13 9.57
N PRO A 72 26.38 -32.00 9.63
CA PRO A 72 26.44 -33.21 8.84
C PRO A 72 25.36 -34.22 9.19
N ASN A 73 24.80 -34.17 10.42
CA ASN A 73 23.72 -35.07 10.84
C ASN A 73 22.41 -34.81 10.16
N GLU A 74 22.10 -33.53 9.92
CA GLU A 74 20.88 -33.08 9.23
C GLU A 74 21.11 -32.76 7.75
N ARG A 75 22.37 -32.86 7.29
CA ARG A 75 22.78 -32.45 5.93
C ARG A 75 22.42 -31.00 5.62
N THR A 76 22.43 -30.15 6.64
CA THR A 76 22.09 -28.75 6.52
C THR A 76 23.36 -27.91 6.45
N HIS A 77 23.46 -27.08 5.44
CA HIS A 77 24.59 -26.15 5.21
C HIS A 77 24.05 -24.73 5.11
N ILE A 78 24.48 -23.85 6.02
CA ILE A 78 24.05 -22.46 6.06
C ILE A 78 25.26 -21.56 5.88
N VAL A 79 25.21 -20.69 4.88
CA VAL A 79 26.22 -19.64 4.66
C VAL A 79 25.58 -18.30 4.89
N ILE A 80 26.13 -17.51 5.80
CA ILE A 80 25.69 -16.16 6.12
C ILE A 80 26.80 -15.19 5.76
N ASP A 81 26.60 -14.39 4.75
CA ASP A 81 27.50 -13.32 4.32
C ASP A 81 26.99 -11.97 4.85
N ASP A 82 27.59 -11.46 5.90
CA ASP A 82 27.28 -10.14 6.46
C ASP A 82 28.23 -9.09 5.86
N ARG A 83 27.66 -8.25 4.99
CA ARG A 83 28.34 -7.13 4.32
C ARG A 83 28.13 -5.80 5.05
N GLY A 84 27.68 -5.85 6.30
CA GLY A 84 27.39 -4.67 7.10
C GLY A 84 26.27 -3.82 6.49
N ARG A 85 26.54 -2.55 6.16
CA ARG A 85 25.55 -1.63 5.55
C ARG A 85 25.08 -2.06 4.16
N ALA A 86 25.78 -2.97 3.51
CA ALA A 86 25.37 -3.50 2.21
C ALA A 86 24.39 -4.68 2.35
N GLY A 87 24.09 -5.14 3.57
CA GLY A 87 23.05 -6.14 3.91
C GLY A 87 23.62 -7.53 4.18
N THR A 88 22.75 -8.52 4.27
CA THR A 88 23.10 -9.90 4.59
C THR A 88 22.56 -10.83 3.52
N HIS A 89 23.40 -11.71 3.04
CA HIS A 89 23.06 -12.79 2.12
C HIS A 89 23.12 -14.11 2.87
N ILE A 90 22.01 -14.84 2.90
CA ILE A 90 21.90 -16.11 3.60
C ILE A 90 21.57 -17.18 2.56
N THR A 91 22.37 -18.21 2.50
CA THR A 91 22.13 -19.41 1.68
C THR A 91 21.93 -20.60 2.62
N LEU A 92 20.74 -21.18 2.60
CA LEU A 92 20.39 -22.37 3.32
C LEU A 92 20.28 -23.52 2.31
N THR A 93 21.04 -24.58 2.51
CA THR A 93 20.94 -25.82 1.73
C THR A 93 20.53 -26.94 2.65
N GLU A 94 19.42 -27.60 2.36
CA GLU A 94 18.86 -28.70 3.14
C GLU A 94 18.35 -29.84 2.23
N PRO A 95 18.19 -31.07 2.76
CA PRO A 95 17.57 -32.15 2.01
C PRO A 95 16.14 -31.78 1.63
N SER A 96 15.77 -31.96 0.35
CA SER A 96 14.43 -31.64 -0.10
C SER A 96 13.39 -32.57 0.54
N SER A 97 12.46 -32.03 1.31
CA SER A 97 11.27 -32.77 1.72
C SER A 97 10.35 -32.95 0.51
N HIS A 98 9.77 -34.15 0.35
CA HIS A 98 8.98 -34.53 -0.82
C HIS A 98 7.68 -33.72 -1.04
N GLU A 99 7.33 -32.81 -0.12
CA GLU A 99 5.99 -32.21 -0.07
C GLU A 99 5.83 -30.86 -0.77
N HIS A 100 6.91 -30.17 -1.17
CA HIS A 100 6.80 -28.85 -1.81
C HIS A 100 7.25 -28.91 -3.28
N LYS A 101 6.27 -28.80 -4.18
CA LYS A 101 6.45 -29.01 -5.63
C LYS A 101 6.88 -27.79 -6.45
N ASN A 102 6.94 -26.60 -5.90
CA ASN A 102 7.20 -25.38 -6.69
C ASN A 102 8.35 -24.58 -6.08
N ALA A 103 9.33 -24.21 -6.90
CA ALA A 103 10.29 -23.19 -6.55
C ALA A 103 9.55 -21.85 -6.38
N GLU A 104 9.46 -21.34 -5.17
CA GLU A 104 8.81 -20.08 -4.88
C GLU A 104 9.85 -18.97 -4.79
N ASN A 105 9.69 -17.97 -5.67
CA ASN A 105 10.40 -16.71 -5.54
C ASN A 105 9.49 -15.74 -4.78
N VAL A 106 9.83 -15.45 -3.54
CA VAL A 106 9.09 -14.50 -2.72
C VAL A 106 9.92 -13.25 -2.53
N GLN A 107 9.37 -12.11 -2.90
CA GLN A 107 9.97 -10.81 -2.65
C GLN A 107 9.08 -10.00 -1.71
N ILE A 108 9.58 -9.73 -0.50
CA ILE A 108 8.88 -8.90 0.49
C ILE A 108 9.80 -7.73 0.87
N GLY A 109 9.44 -6.53 0.43
CA GLY A 109 10.26 -5.35 0.66
C GLY A 109 11.64 -5.48 0.00
N GLY A 110 12.71 -5.25 0.76
CA GLY A 110 14.09 -5.46 0.33
C GLY A 110 14.62 -6.87 0.53
N ILE A 111 13.75 -7.82 0.92
CA ILE A 111 14.13 -9.22 1.15
C ILE A 111 13.71 -10.03 -0.07
N HIS A 112 14.66 -10.65 -0.73
CA HIS A 112 14.45 -11.62 -1.81
C HIS A 112 14.69 -13.02 -1.26
N VAL A 113 13.69 -13.87 -1.33
CA VAL A 113 13.79 -15.29 -1.02
C VAL A 113 13.65 -16.05 -2.31
N ASN A 114 14.68 -16.77 -2.68
CA ASN A 114 14.71 -17.60 -3.87
C ASN A 114 14.97 -19.04 -3.46
N GLU A 115 14.04 -19.92 -3.73
CA GLU A 115 14.19 -21.35 -3.53
C GLU A 115 14.51 -22.03 -4.86
N SER A 116 15.65 -22.69 -4.91
CA SER A 116 16.05 -23.51 -6.07
C SER A 116 16.28 -24.95 -5.64
N ARG A 117 15.80 -25.89 -6.46
CA ARG A 117 15.91 -27.30 -6.19
C ARG A 117 16.86 -27.96 -7.19
N HIS A 118 17.84 -28.70 -6.68
CA HIS A 118 18.78 -29.46 -7.50
C HIS A 118 18.89 -30.90 -6.97
N GLY A 119 18.14 -31.83 -7.57
CA GLY A 119 18.07 -33.24 -7.10
C GLY A 119 17.41 -33.35 -5.73
N ASP A 120 18.10 -33.98 -4.80
CA ASP A 120 17.63 -34.21 -3.41
C ASP A 120 17.93 -33.04 -2.45
N LEU A 121 18.45 -31.92 -2.98
CA LEU A 121 18.79 -30.76 -2.19
C LEU A 121 17.92 -29.57 -2.57
N SER A 122 17.38 -28.89 -1.57
CA SER A 122 16.73 -27.58 -1.68
C SER A 122 17.71 -26.52 -1.23
N THR A 123 17.86 -25.46 -2.02
CA THR A 123 18.69 -24.31 -1.69
C THR A 123 17.80 -23.09 -1.59
N THR A 124 17.62 -22.56 -0.39
CA THR A 124 16.91 -21.32 -0.14
C THR A 124 17.93 -20.18 0.01
N THR A 125 17.85 -19.20 -0.88
CA THR A 125 18.69 -18.00 -0.86
C THR A 125 17.86 -16.83 -0.36
N ILE A 126 18.27 -16.21 0.74
CA ILE A 126 17.65 -15.00 1.28
C ILE A 126 18.62 -13.84 1.09
N ASP A 127 18.25 -12.89 0.28
CA ASP A 127 19.02 -11.68 0.03
C ASP A 127 18.31 -10.45 0.59
N THR A 128 18.96 -9.75 1.50
CA THR A 128 18.39 -8.54 2.14
C THR A 128 18.88 -7.25 1.51
N HIS A 129 19.40 -7.30 0.28
CA HIS A 129 20.12 -6.21 -0.39
C HIS A 129 19.29 -5.35 -1.31
N GLY A 130 18.04 -5.72 -1.56
CA GLY A 130 17.19 -4.99 -2.48
C GLY A 130 16.90 -3.57 -1.98
N ALA A 131 16.96 -2.59 -2.87
CA ALA A 131 16.27 -1.33 -2.63
C ALA A 131 14.79 -1.63 -2.45
N VAL A 132 14.17 -1.09 -1.41
CA VAL A 132 12.72 -1.26 -1.19
C VAL A 132 11.98 -0.54 -2.31
N PRO A 133 11.16 -1.22 -3.12
CA PRO A 133 10.42 -0.56 -4.17
C PRO A 133 9.48 0.50 -3.60
N MET A 134 9.49 1.69 -4.17
CA MET A 134 8.59 2.79 -3.77
C MET A 134 7.12 2.38 -3.83
N LEU A 135 6.79 1.38 -4.63
CA LEU A 135 5.47 0.78 -4.74
C LEU A 135 4.90 0.31 -3.39
N TYR A 136 5.72 -0.28 -2.51
CA TYR A 136 5.26 -0.71 -1.18
C TYR A 136 4.90 0.46 -0.28
N PHE A 137 5.70 1.53 -0.31
CA PHE A 137 5.38 2.75 0.44
C PHE A 137 4.10 3.38 -0.07
N MET A 138 3.90 3.40 -1.38
CA MET A 138 2.68 3.90 -2.00
C MET A 138 1.47 3.06 -1.62
N ALA A 139 1.57 1.72 -1.60
CA ALA A 139 0.46 0.86 -1.20
C ALA A 139 -0.03 1.17 0.24
N ILE A 140 0.89 1.38 1.18
CA ILE A 140 0.54 1.76 2.56
C ILE A 140 -0.04 3.19 2.58
N ALA A 141 0.58 4.11 1.85
CA ALA A 141 0.14 5.50 1.78
C ALA A 141 -1.26 5.62 1.15
N ASP A 142 -1.56 4.80 0.15
CA ASP A 142 -2.88 4.75 -0.50
C ASP A 142 -3.96 4.30 0.48
N VAL A 143 -3.71 3.31 1.34
CA VAL A 143 -4.65 2.93 2.39
C VAL A 143 -4.93 4.09 3.33
N VAL A 144 -3.90 4.81 3.78
CA VAL A 144 -4.04 6.00 4.63
C VAL A 144 -4.81 7.10 3.89
N ALA A 145 -4.45 7.37 2.64
CA ALA A 145 -5.10 8.37 1.80
C ALA A 145 -6.59 8.06 1.56
N LEU A 146 -6.94 6.79 1.34
CA LEU A 146 -8.33 6.35 1.19
C LEU A 146 -9.15 6.53 2.46
N ILE A 147 -8.58 6.23 3.63
CA ILE A 147 -9.24 6.48 4.92
C ILE A 147 -9.51 7.97 5.08
N ILE A 148 -8.52 8.83 4.81
CA ILE A 148 -8.66 10.28 4.87
C ILE A 148 -9.67 10.80 3.86
N ALA A 149 -9.67 10.29 2.63
CA ALA A 149 -10.65 10.60 1.59
C ALA A 149 -12.08 10.30 2.07
N THR A 150 -12.28 9.15 2.71
CA THR A 150 -13.57 8.77 3.28
C THR A 150 -13.99 9.70 4.42
N MET A 151 -13.06 10.09 5.29
CA MET A 151 -13.33 11.02 6.38
C MET A 151 -13.66 12.43 5.88
N LEU A 152 -12.98 12.92 4.85
CA LEU A 152 -13.20 14.25 4.25
C LEU A 152 -14.49 14.34 3.44
N ALA A 153 -15.00 13.24 2.90
CA ALA A 153 -16.28 13.22 2.19
C ALA A 153 -17.50 13.47 3.10
N ALA A 154 -17.41 13.12 4.39
CA ALA A 154 -18.52 13.28 5.34
C ALA A 154 -18.94 14.75 5.54
N PRO A 155 -18.07 15.72 5.79
CA PRO A 155 -18.43 17.13 5.90
C PRO A 155 -19.04 17.71 4.63
N PHE A 156 -18.53 17.31 3.45
CA PHE A 156 -19.08 17.75 2.16
C PHE A 156 -20.58 17.43 2.03
N ALA A 157 -20.98 16.25 2.49
CA ALA A 157 -22.40 15.85 2.51
C ALA A 157 -23.24 16.64 3.52
N ARG A 158 -22.68 16.90 4.71
CA ARG A 158 -23.38 17.64 5.78
C ARG A 158 -23.67 19.09 5.42
N GLU A 159 -22.80 19.71 4.65
CA GLU A 159 -22.96 21.09 4.21
C GLU A 159 -24.18 21.25 3.27
N ILE A 160 -24.57 20.17 2.56
CA ILE A 160 -25.76 20.17 1.70
C ILE A 160 -27.05 20.21 2.53
N ASP A 161 -27.06 19.59 3.73
CA ASP A 161 -28.27 19.38 4.54
C ASP A 161 -28.66 20.59 5.44
N GLY A 162 -28.05 21.77 5.31
CA GLY A 162 -28.60 22.93 6.01
C GLY A 162 -27.59 23.87 6.71
N HIS A 163 -26.30 23.69 6.52
CA HIS A 163 -25.29 24.59 7.11
C HIS A 163 -24.81 25.66 6.14
N LEU A 164 -25.35 25.70 4.93
CA LEU A 164 -24.97 26.63 3.84
C LEU A 164 -25.36 28.09 4.10
N GLU A 165 -26.34 28.35 4.95
CA GLU A 165 -26.82 29.72 5.22
C GLU A 165 -25.70 30.65 5.70
N ILE A 166 -24.76 30.16 6.47
CA ILE A 166 -23.64 30.96 7.01
C ILE A 166 -22.55 31.20 5.96
N ALA A 167 -22.32 30.23 5.06
CA ALA A 167 -21.28 30.36 4.04
C ALA A 167 -21.67 31.36 2.91
N PHE A 168 -22.98 31.55 2.66
CA PHE A 168 -23.49 32.43 1.59
C PHE A 168 -23.77 33.85 2.01
N THR A 169 -23.38 34.29 3.19
CA THR A 169 -23.36 35.72 3.53
C THR A 169 -22.40 36.55 2.67
N LYS A 170 -21.49 35.87 1.94
CA LYS A 170 -20.60 36.51 0.96
C LYS A 170 -21.04 36.15 -0.47
N PRO A 171 -20.89 37.06 -1.45
CA PRO A 171 -21.31 36.85 -2.85
C PRO A 171 -20.31 35.92 -3.59
N VAL A 172 -20.25 34.66 -3.18
CA VAL A 172 -19.44 33.62 -3.85
C VAL A 172 -20.39 32.65 -4.54
N SER A 173 -20.13 32.33 -5.81
CA SER A 173 -20.93 31.33 -6.51
C SER A 173 -20.77 29.95 -5.84
N ARG A 174 -21.86 29.20 -5.74
CA ARG A 174 -21.90 27.86 -5.13
C ARG A 174 -20.88 26.91 -5.72
N VAL A 175 -20.77 26.90 -7.06
CA VAL A 175 -19.80 26.08 -7.79
C VAL A 175 -18.36 26.45 -7.40
N ARG A 176 -18.03 27.74 -7.30
CA ARG A 176 -16.71 28.19 -6.90
C ARG A 176 -16.37 27.77 -5.46
N TYR A 177 -17.36 27.80 -4.58
CA TYR A 177 -17.20 27.33 -3.20
C TYR A 177 -16.93 25.82 -3.18
N ALA A 178 -17.79 25.00 -3.82
CA ALA A 178 -17.65 23.57 -3.89
C ALA A 178 -16.32 23.12 -4.54
N LEU A 179 -15.89 23.78 -5.62
CA LEU A 179 -14.57 23.56 -6.21
C LEU A 179 -13.44 23.87 -5.24
N GLY A 180 -13.57 24.95 -4.44
CA GLY A 180 -12.60 25.30 -3.42
C GLY A 180 -12.49 24.22 -2.32
N VAL A 181 -13.62 23.63 -1.92
CA VAL A 181 -13.66 22.51 -0.96
C VAL A 181 -13.02 21.27 -1.55
N LEU A 182 -13.43 20.85 -2.76
CA LEU A 182 -12.85 19.70 -3.46
C LEU A 182 -11.33 19.84 -3.61
N ALA A 183 -10.86 21.00 -4.05
CA ALA A 183 -9.43 21.25 -4.23
C ALA A 183 -8.66 21.20 -2.89
N ALA A 184 -9.22 21.77 -1.80
CA ALA A 184 -8.61 21.73 -0.49
C ALA A 184 -8.53 20.30 0.07
N ASP A 185 -9.59 19.51 -0.13
CA ASP A 185 -9.65 18.14 0.36
C ASP A 185 -8.69 17.22 -0.43
N VAL A 186 -8.64 17.35 -1.76
CA VAL A 186 -7.68 16.61 -2.60
C VAL A 186 -6.24 16.97 -2.21
N ALA A 187 -5.94 18.25 -2.00
CA ALA A 187 -4.63 18.66 -1.50
C ALA A 187 -4.33 18.05 -0.12
N GLY A 188 -5.32 17.99 0.77
CA GLY A 188 -5.22 17.33 2.07
C GLY A 188 -4.92 15.84 1.96
N ILE A 189 -5.58 15.13 1.04
CA ILE A 189 -5.33 13.72 0.76
C ILE A 189 -3.89 13.50 0.28
N TRP A 190 -3.38 14.34 -0.63
CA TRP A 190 -2.01 14.25 -1.10
C TRP A 190 -0.98 14.52 -0.01
N VAL A 191 -1.24 15.50 0.87
CA VAL A 191 -0.39 15.74 2.04
C VAL A 191 -0.40 14.54 2.99
N ALA A 192 -1.55 13.92 3.23
CA ALA A 192 -1.65 12.71 4.06
C ALA A 192 -0.87 11.54 3.45
N CYS A 193 -0.96 11.36 2.13
CA CYS A 193 -0.18 10.36 1.39
C CYS A 193 1.33 10.61 1.57
N ALA A 194 1.79 11.84 1.39
CA ALA A 194 3.20 12.19 1.58
C ALA A 194 3.67 11.95 3.02
N LEU A 195 2.86 12.29 4.03
CA LEU A 195 3.17 12.01 5.44
C LEU A 195 3.28 10.50 5.71
N ALA A 196 2.41 9.69 5.12
CA ALA A 196 2.46 8.25 5.25
C ALA A 196 3.72 7.65 4.61
N VAL A 197 4.10 8.10 3.41
CA VAL A 197 5.36 7.70 2.75
C VAL A 197 6.57 8.05 3.63
N ILE A 198 6.60 9.26 4.18
CA ILE A 198 7.68 9.69 5.08
C ILE A 198 7.74 8.80 6.33
N ALA A 199 6.59 8.50 6.94
CA ALA A 199 6.52 7.62 8.11
C ALA A 199 7.02 6.22 7.79
N CYS A 200 6.62 5.63 6.66
CA CYS A 200 7.12 4.33 6.20
C CYS A 200 8.64 4.36 5.98
N TYR A 201 9.15 5.42 5.34
CA TYR A 201 10.58 5.57 5.13
C TYR A 201 11.37 5.64 6.46
N ILE A 202 10.85 6.37 7.45
CA ILE A 202 11.47 6.43 8.78
C ILE A 202 11.45 5.04 9.44
N CYS A 203 10.36 4.29 9.32
CA CYS A 203 10.29 2.92 9.80
C CYS A 203 11.37 2.04 9.15
N GLU A 204 11.53 2.12 7.84
CA GLU A 204 12.56 1.36 7.11
C GLU A 204 13.98 1.71 7.57
N LEU A 205 14.25 2.98 7.88
CA LEU A 205 15.56 3.38 8.45
C LEU A 205 15.87 2.65 9.76
N PHE A 206 14.86 2.35 10.58
CA PHE A 206 15.08 1.57 11.82
C PHE A 206 15.49 0.12 11.53
N PHE A 207 15.10 -0.45 10.39
CA PHE A 207 15.44 -1.81 9.99
C PHE A 207 16.69 -1.90 9.10
N GLY A 208 17.37 -0.76 8.86
CA GLY A 208 18.64 -0.70 8.16
C GLY A 208 18.55 -0.63 6.64
N THR A 209 17.34 -0.44 6.11
CA THR A 209 17.11 -0.28 4.67
C THR A 209 17.27 1.20 4.31
N TYR A 210 18.34 1.53 3.57
CA TYR A 210 18.65 2.94 3.24
C TYR A 210 18.36 3.32 1.80
N ARG A 211 17.96 2.35 0.97
CA ARG A 211 17.76 2.57 -0.46
C ARG A 211 16.29 2.35 -0.83
N VAL A 212 15.72 3.33 -1.49
CA VAL A 212 14.40 3.24 -2.10
C VAL A 212 14.57 3.23 -3.60
N ASP A 213 13.91 2.31 -4.28
CA ASP A 213 13.92 2.24 -5.74
C ASP A 213 12.82 3.13 -6.33
N PHE A 214 13.26 4.14 -7.10
CA PHE A 214 12.42 5.06 -7.87
C PHE A 214 12.43 4.76 -9.37
N SER A 215 12.72 3.53 -9.77
CA SER A 215 12.71 3.13 -11.19
C SER A 215 11.37 3.41 -11.88
N GLY A 216 11.32 3.26 -13.19
CA GLY A 216 10.16 3.66 -14.00
C GLY A 216 8.82 3.06 -13.57
N ILE A 217 8.79 1.83 -13.05
CA ILE A 217 7.58 1.21 -12.51
C ILE A 217 7.14 1.94 -11.24
N ASN A 218 8.06 2.21 -10.34
CA ASN A 218 7.78 2.87 -9.07
C ASN A 218 7.30 4.32 -9.26
N SER A 219 7.84 5.06 -10.23
CA SER A 219 7.34 6.41 -10.55
C SER A 219 5.90 6.41 -11.06
N ARG A 220 5.52 5.41 -11.83
CA ARG A 220 4.13 5.22 -12.29
C ARG A 220 3.20 4.82 -11.15
N ALA A 221 3.65 4.01 -10.22
CA ALA A 221 2.90 3.70 -9.00
C ALA A 221 2.62 4.95 -8.16
N ILE A 222 3.58 5.89 -8.04
CA ILE A 222 3.36 7.17 -7.37
C ILE A 222 2.22 7.95 -8.05
N LEU A 223 2.23 8.03 -9.39
CA LEU A 223 1.18 8.73 -10.12
C LEU A 223 -0.20 8.11 -9.90
N MET A 224 -0.31 6.79 -9.94
CA MET A 224 -1.56 6.08 -9.65
C MET A 224 -2.01 6.32 -8.20
N GLY A 225 -1.11 6.21 -7.23
CA GLY A 225 -1.40 6.44 -5.82
C GLY A 225 -1.80 7.88 -5.48
N LEU A 226 -1.49 8.85 -6.32
CA LEU A 226 -2.00 10.22 -6.16
C LEU A 226 -3.40 10.40 -6.77
N VAL A 227 -3.71 9.73 -7.87
CA VAL A 227 -4.99 9.91 -8.58
C VAL A 227 -6.09 9.03 -7.99
N MET A 228 -5.80 7.79 -7.63
CA MET A 228 -6.79 6.85 -7.13
C MET A 228 -7.51 7.33 -5.85
N PRO A 229 -6.85 7.79 -4.78
CA PRO A 229 -7.54 8.29 -3.60
C PRO A 229 -8.37 9.55 -3.89
N ALA A 230 -7.95 10.39 -4.86
CA ALA A 230 -8.73 11.53 -5.31
C ALA A 230 -9.99 11.09 -6.06
N ALA A 231 -9.89 10.07 -6.93
CA ALA A 231 -11.04 9.49 -7.62
C ALA A 231 -12.02 8.82 -6.65
N TRP A 232 -11.50 8.10 -5.66
CA TRP A 232 -12.31 7.55 -4.57
C TRP A 232 -13.03 8.64 -3.78
N TYR A 233 -12.33 9.70 -3.39
CA TYR A 233 -12.94 10.85 -2.73
C TYR A 233 -14.07 11.47 -3.57
N ALA A 234 -13.83 11.68 -4.86
CA ALA A 234 -14.84 12.22 -5.77
C ALA A 234 -16.07 11.31 -5.91
N LEU A 235 -15.86 9.99 -5.99
CA LEU A 235 -16.94 8.98 -5.96
C LEU A 235 -17.79 9.11 -4.69
N LEU A 236 -17.14 9.19 -3.53
CA LEU A 236 -17.85 9.35 -2.26
C LEU A 236 -18.60 10.68 -2.17
N CYS A 237 -18.00 11.78 -2.65
CA CYS A 237 -18.68 13.07 -2.74
C CYS A 237 -19.89 13.00 -3.67
N ALA A 238 -19.79 12.37 -4.83
CA ALA A 238 -20.91 12.15 -5.72
C ALA A 238 -22.02 11.34 -5.01
N ALA A 239 -21.68 10.18 -4.47
CA ALA A 239 -22.66 9.31 -3.80
C ALA A 239 -23.33 9.99 -2.60
N THR A 240 -22.57 10.65 -1.74
CA THR A 240 -23.10 11.34 -0.55
C THR A 240 -23.97 12.55 -0.89
N THR A 241 -23.66 13.28 -1.97
CA THR A 241 -24.49 14.40 -2.42
C THR A 241 -25.83 13.96 -3.01
N TRP A 242 -25.86 12.81 -3.69
CA TRP A 242 -27.11 12.25 -4.21
C TRP A 242 -27.95 11.59 -3.13
N PHE A 243 -27.33 11.01 -2.10
CA PHE A 243 -27.98 10.35 -0.97
C PHE A 243 -27.72 11.11 0.35
N SER A 244 -27.94 12.43 0.35
CA SER A 244 -27.56 13.30 1.47
C SER A 244 -28.17 12.87 2.80
N ARG A 245 -29.45 12.44 2.81
CA ARG A 245 -30.13 11.94 4.03
C ARG A 245 -29.53 10.65 4.58
N ALA A 246 -28.88 9.85 3.74
CA ALA A 246 -28.28 8.57 4.10
C ALA A 246 -26.75 8.59 4.00
N TYR A 247 -26.11 9.76 4.01
CA TYR A 247 -24.66 9.89 3.79
C TYR A 247 -23.83 9.02 4.74
N GLY A 248 -24.26 8.87 5.99
CA GLY A 248 -23.58 8.02 6.97
C GLY A 248 -23.60 6.54 6.56
N ALA A 249 -24.74 6.05 6.01
CA ALA A 249 -24.83 4.70 5.47
C ALA A 249 -23.95 4.56 4.20
N VAL A 250 -23.99 5.54 3.30
CA VAL A 250 -23.14 5.52 2.09
C VAL A 250 -21.66 5.39 2.46
N LEU A 251 -21.17 6.20 3.40
CA LEU A 251 -19.78 6.13 3.84
C LEU A 251 -19.45 4.84 4.59
N GLY A 252 -20.38 4.34 5.42
CA GLY A 252 -20.20 3.08 6.16
C GLY A 252 -20.16 1.86 5.26
N PHE A 253 -20.94 1.84 4.18
CA PHE A 253 -20.99 0.72 3.23
C PHE A 253 -20.02 0.87 2.04
N ALA A 254 -19.39 2.02 1.85
CA ALA A 254 -18.50 2.26 0.70
C ALA A 254 -17.41 1.20 0.58
N TRP A 255 -16.68 0.92 1.65
CA TRP A 255 -15.61 -0.09 1.67
C TRP A 255 -16.12 -1.52 1.50
N PRO A 256 -17.12 -2.00 2.26
CA PRO A 256 -17.72 -3.32 2.03
C PRO A 256 -18.21 -3.51 0.60
N VAL A 257 -18.87 -2.51 0.02
CA VAL A 257 -19.39 -2.59 -1.35
C VAL A 257 -18.23 -2.68 -2.36
N ALA A 258 -17.21 -1.84 -2.24
CA ALA A 258 -16.06 -1.88 -3.14
C ALA A 258 -15.32 -3.23 -3.07
N ILE A 259 -15.12 -3.78 -1.87
CA ILE A 259 -14.52 -5.11 -1.69
C ILE A 259 -15.40 -6.19 -2.34
N VAL A 260 -16.70 -6.18 -2.10
CA VAL A 260 -17.62 -7.15 -2.70
C VAL A 260 -17.60 -7.05 -4.22
N VAL A 261 -17.66 -5.85 -4.78
CA VAL A 261 -17.59 -5.63 -6.24
C VAL A 261 -16.27 -6.19 -6.81
N GLY A 262 -15.15 -5.93 -6.14
CA GLY A 262 -13.85 -6.47 -6.54
C GLY A 262 -13.81 -7.99 -6.52
N VAL A 263 -14.37 -8.62 -5.48
CA VAL A 263 -14.46 -10.09 -5.37
C VAL A 263 -15.37 -10.65 -6.45
N LEU A 264 -16.55 -10.08 -6.67
CA LEU A 264 -17.49 -10.54 -7.70
C LEU A 264 -16.91 -10.48 -9.11
N ALA A 265 -16.06 -9.49 -9.38
CA ALA A 265 -15.38 -9.34 -10.69
C ALA A 265 -14.33 -10.43 -10.95
N VAL A 266 -13.81 -11.10 -9.91
CA VAL A 266 -12.74 -12.11 -10.02
C VAL A 266 -13.28 -13.53 -9.90
N VAL A 267 -14.44 -13.73 -9.27
CA VAL A 267 -15.03 -15.06 -9.05
C VAL A 267 -15.34 -15.73 -10.38
N GLN A 268 -14.73 -16.88 -10.61
CA GLN A 268 -15.05 -17.74 -11.75
C GLN A 268 -16.36 -18.48 -11.47
N ALA A 269 -17.37 -18.27 -12.30
CA ALA A 269 -18.68 -18.88 -12.13
C ALA A 269 -18.93 -19.92 -13.20
N SER A 270 -19.29 -21.13 -12.77
CA SER A 270 -19.65 -22.26 -13.65
C SER A 270 -21.17 -22.39 -13.85
N THR A 271 -21.98 -21.62 -13.14
CA THR A 271 -23.45 -21.65 -13.22
C THR A 271 -23.98 -20.44 -13.98
N PRO A 272 -25.15 -20.52 -14.66
CA PRO A 272 -25.76 -19.37 -15.36
C PRO A 272 -26.01 -18.16 -14.43
N LEU A 273 -26.45 -18.40 -13.18
CA LEU A 273 -26.61 -17.34 -12.18
C LEU A 273 -25.26 -16.72 -11.79
N GLY A 274 -24.25 -17.56 -11.64
CA GLY A 274 -22.89 -17.13 -11.34
C GLY A 274 -22.31 -16.26 -12.44
N LEU A 275 -22.52 -16.60 -13.72
CA LEU A 275 -22.12 -15.78 -14.87
C LEU A 275 -22.79 -14.41 -14.85
N MET A 276 -24.10 -14.35 -14.59
CA MET A 276 -24.80 -13.07 -14.47
C MET A 276 -24.24 -12.21 -13.33
N VAL A 277 -23.98 -12.80 -12.18
CA VAL A 277 -23.37 -12.11 -11.02
C VAL A 277 -21.97 -11.62 -11.35
N HIS A 278 -21.17 -12.42 -12.04
CA HIS A 278 -19.84 -12.05 -12.53
C HIS A 278 -19.92 -10.86 -13.48
N ASP A 279 -20.81 -10.87 -14.47
CA ASP A 279 -20.95 -9.80 -15.45
C ASP A 279 -21.36 -8.48 -14.79
N VAL A 280 -22.29 -8.53 -13.83
CA VAL A 280 -22.68 -7.36 -13.02
C VAL A 280 -21.46 -6.87 -12.21
N GLY A 281 -20.77 -7.76 -11.52
CA GLY A 281 -19.56 -7.43 -10.78
C GLY A 281 -18.48 -6.81 -11.67
N TRP A 282 -18.29 -7.36 -12.88
CA TRP A 282 -17.34 -6.85 -13.87
C TRP A 282 -17.71 -5.42 -14.33
N VAL A 283 -18.98 -5.16 -14.63
CA VAL A 283 -19.44 -3.81 -15.02
C VAL A 283 -19.24 -2.83 -13.88
N LEU A 284 -19.66 -3.20 -12.64
CA LEU A 284 -19.53 -2.34 -11.47
C LEU A 284 -18.05 -2.06 -11.12
N SER A 285 -17.17 -3.06 -11.29
CA SER A 285 -15.74 -2.88 -11.04
C SER A 285 -15.09 -1.84 -11.97
N ARG A 286 -15.68 -1.58 -13.16
CA ARG A 286 -15.21 -0.52 -14.06
C ARG A 286 -15.50 0.88 -13.54
N LEU A 287 -16.47 1.01 -12.64
CA LEU A 287 -16.84 2.26 -12.00
C LEU A 287 -16.14 2.45 -10.66
N ASP A 288 -15.45 1.43 -10.15
CA ASP A 288 -14.74 1.47 -8.87
C ASP A 288 -13.27 1.86 -9.08
N PRO A 289 -12.82 3.03 -8.59
CA PRO A 289 -11.43 3.45 -8.68
C PRO A 289 -10.44 2.43 -8.10
N LEU A 290 -10.82 1.68 -7.05
CA LEU A 290 -9.93 0.71 -6.40
C LEU A 290 -9.53 -0.46 -7.32
N THR A 291 -10.31 -0.72 -8.37
CA THR A 291 -10.05 -1.83 -9.31
C THR A 291 -8.83 -1.59 -10.21
N TYR A 292 -8.46 -0.34 -10.44
CA TYR A 292 -7.38 0.00 -11.37
C TYR A 292 -6.00 0.01 -10.72
N VAL A 293 -5.94 0.08 -9.40
CA VAL A 293 -4.69 -0.04 -8.66
C VAL A 293 -4.40 -1.51 -8.40
N LYS A 294 -3.20 -1.94 -8.76
CA LYS A 294 -2.64 -3.22 -8.35
C LYS A 294 -1.75 -2.95 -7.14
N PHE A 295 -2.23 -3.30 -5.96
CA PHE A 295 -1.35 -3.39 -4.79
C PHE A 295 -0.36 -4.51 -5.10
N ALA A 296 0.92 -4.16 -5.20
CA ALA A 296 1.94 -5.09 -5.64
C ALA A 296 1.92 -6.37 -4.81
N GLY A 297 1.46 -7.43 -5.42
CA GLY A 297 1.83 -8.76 -5.01
C GLY A 297 3.26 -9.09 -5.46
N PRO A 298 3.87 -10.15 -4.96
CA PRO A 298 5.19 -10.61 -5.38
C PRO A 298 5.26 -11.03 -6.86
N ASP A 299 4.13 -11.06 -7.55
CA ASP A 299 4.02 -11.58 -8.90
C ASP A 299 4.49 -10.58 -9.96
N ALA A 300 5.32 -11.04 -10.90
CA ALA A 300 5.75 -10.27 -12.07
C ALA A 300 4.58 -9.68 -12.89
N ASN A 301 3.39 -10.30 -12.81
CA ASN A 301 2.17 -9.83 -13.45
C ASN A 301 1.67 -8.49 -12.91
N ASP A 302 1.87 -8.21 -11.61
CA ASP A 302 1.46 -6.95 -11.02
C ASP A 302 2.38 -5.79 -11.45
N ALA A 303 3.66 -6.06 -11.67
CA ALA A 303 4.60 -5.10 -12.24
C ALA A 303 4.21 -4.73 -13.69
N MET A 304 3.68 -5.67 -14.48
CA MET A 304 3.20 -5.40 -15.84
C MET A 304 2.04 -4.40 -15.89
N ALA A 305 1.20 -4.33 -14.85
CA ALA A 305 0.10 -3.38 -14.78
C ALA A 305 0.56 -1.90 -14.81
N TYR A 306 1.81 -1.66 -14.42
CA TYR A 306 2.43 -0.32 -14.45
C TYR A 306 3.32 -0.12 -15.69
N MET A 307 3.28 -1.00 -16.69
CA MET A 307 4.10 -0.88 -17.90
C MET A 307 3.28 -0.46 -19.12
N GLY A 308 3.91 0.34 -19.98
CA GLY A 308 3.46 0.64 -21.35
C GLY A 308 2.04 1.18 -21.48
N ALA A 309 1.29 0.62 -22.41
CA ALA A 309 -0.07 1.03 -22.76
C ALA A 309 -1.10 0.70 -21.65
N ASP A 310 -0.87 -0.34 -20.86
CA ASP A 310 -1.77 -0.69 -19.76
C ASP A 310 -1.78 0.36 -18.66
N PHE A 311 -0.61 0.88 -18.29
CA PHE A 311 -0.52 2.00 -17.36
C PHE A 311 -1.28 3.22 -17.88
N ALA A 312 -1.02 3.63 -19.13
CA ALA A 312 -1.67 4.80 -19.72
C ALA A 312 -3.20 4.66 -19.76
N ARG A 313 -3.70 3.45 -20.09
CA ARG A 313 -5.13 3.15 -20.08
C ARG A 313 -5.73 3.27 -18.67
N ARG A 314 -5.11 2.62 -17.67
CA ARG A 314 -5.59 2.63 -16.28
C ARG A 314 -5.57 4.04 -15.70
N PHE A 315 -4.47 4.73 -15.87
CA PHE A 315 -4.30 6.12 -15.41
C PHE A 315 -5.29 7.07 -16.07
N GLY A 316 -5.52 6.92 -17.39
CA GLY A 316 -6.53 7.69 -18.11
C GLY A 316 -7.95 7.45 -17.61
N ILE A 317 -8.30 6.20 -17.29
CA ILE A 317 -9.60 5.84 -16.72
C ILE A 317 -9.76 6.45 -15.32
N GLU A 318 -8.74 6.38 -14.47
CA GLU A 318 -8.76 7.00 -13.13
C GLU A 318 -9.02 8.50 -13.18
N ILE A 319 -8.31 9.22 -14.06
CA ILE A 319 -8.55 10.64 -14.26
C ILE A 319 -9.97 10.91 -14.77
N LEU A 320 -10.46 10.09 -15.71
CA LEU A 320 -11.82 10.21 -16.23
C LEU A 320 -12.86 10.00 -15.12
N LEU A 321 -12.70 8.97 -14.28
CA LEU A 321 -13.57 8.71 -13.15
C LEU A 321 -13.56 9.86 -12.15
N PHE A 322 -12.37 10.39 -11.81
CA PHE A 322 -12.26 11.57 -10.96
C PHE A 322 -13.06 12.76 -11.52
N VAL A 323 -12.88 13.08 -12.80
CA VAL A 323 -13.57 14.21 -13.46
C VAL A 323 -15.08 13.98 -13.50
N VAL A 324 -15.52 12.76 -13.85
CA VAL A 324 -16.95 12.42 -13.92
C VAL A 324 -17.59 12.52 -12.55
N TYR A 325 -17.00 11.92 -11.52
CA TYR A 325 -17.57 11.95 -10.17
C TYR A 325 -17.54 13.34 -9.54
N ALA A 326 -16.45 14.07 -9.69
CA ALA A 326 -16.40 15.47 -9.27
C ALA A 326 -17.47 16.32 -9.98
N GLY A 327 -17.64 16.12 -11.30
CA GLY A 327 -18.68 16.77 -12.08
C GLY A 327 -20.09 16.45 -11.59
N LEU A 328 -20.38 15.16 -11.30
CA LEU A 328 -21.69 14.73 -10.75
C LEU A 328 -21.94 15.35 -9.38
N ALA A 329 -20.93 15.41 -8.51
CA ALA A 329 -21.05 16.06 -7.22
C ALA A 329 -21.36 17.56 -7.37
N LEU A 330 -20.65 18.26 -8.26
CA LEU A 330 -20.85 19.69 -8.53
C LEU A 330 -22.23 19.99 -9.13
N VAL A 331 -22.69 19.21 -10.11
CA VAL A 331 -24.02 19.38 -10.73
C VAL A 331 -25.12 19.20 -9.68
N ARG A 332 -24.97 18.23 -8.77
CA ARG A 332 -25.94 18.05 -7.68
C ARG A 332 -25.89 19.20 -6.69
N TRP A 333 -24.68 19.65 -6.34
CA TRP A 333 -24.47 20.79 -5.45
C TRP A 333 -25.12 22.08 -5.97
N GLU A 334 -25.04 22.34 -7.29
CA GLU A 334 -25.69 23.49 -7.91
C GLU A 334 -27.21 23.45 -7.81
N ARG A 335 -27.80 22.23 -7.88
CA ARG A 335 -29.25 22.01 -7.86
C ARG A 335 -29.86 21.95 -6.47
N VAL A 336 -29.08 21.92 -5.41
CA VAL A 336 -29.59 21.98 -4.05
C VAL A 336 -30.12 23.39 -3.82
N GLU A 337 -31.45 23.52 -3.72
CA GLU A 337 -32.10 24.75 -3.35
C GLU A 337 -31.73 25.13 -1.93
N ALA A 338 -31.47 26.43 -1.74
CA ALA A 338 -31.20 27.00 -0.43
C ALA A 338 -32.46 27.08 0.41
#